data_a29b5f7b69a6e820e51e18aed5dc6a78
#
_entry.id   a29b5f7b69a6e820e51e18aed5dc6a78
#
_cell.length_a   1.000
_cell.length_b   1.000
_cell.length_c   1.000
_cell.angle_alpha   90.00
_cell.angle_beta   90.00
_cell.angle_gamma   90.00
#
_symmetry.space_group_name_H-M   'P 1'
#
loop_
_entity.id
_entity.type
_entity.pdbx_description
1 polymer ?
#
loop_
_entity_poly.entity_id
_entity_poly.type
_entity_poly.pdbx_seq_one_letter_code
_entity_poly.pdbx_strand_id
1 'polypeptide(L)'
;MIRPILFLITIIALPAWAEPHFIAERQEGLKLVQSGKHAEAAAFFVKLADTAAKPEQKADALSHAALATARNKQLEAALLLADKIPLKPDADFTKAQIYLETRKWAELLTAAERLDADSWPDALIYPTLMARARAHSVLGELAAAEADAREAMKHTISLNNQAAAWHQIAQNAQRSGKDQAKALEAYAEMIRLQSSGGSLQRALSERARLLSSLGKHDAALADLAELDKNTRNDPYWVCTALMSYGDVYRDMGDKARARQSFEQAAKVPGAPAILLDEVKKRLAEMKP
;
A
#
# COMPACT_ATOMS: atom_id res chain seq x y z
N MET A 1 15.78 0.22 5.67
CA MET A 1 15.42 0.40 4.23
C MET A 1 13.96 0.04 4.08
N ILE A 2 13.12 1.05 3.92
CA ILE A 2 11.65 0.91 3.78
C ILE A 2 11.43 0.35 2.37
N ARG A 3 10.84 -0.88 2.28
CA ARG A 3 10.41 -1.45 1.00
C ARG A 3 9.54 -0.42 0.28
N PRO A 4 9.73 -0.21 -1.04
CA PRO A 4 8.78 0.55 -1.81
C PRO A 4 7.42 -0.16 -1.67
N ILE A 5 6.43 0.60 -1.26
CA ILE A 5 5.03 0.19 -1.32
C ILE A 5 4.81 -0.13 -2.80
N LEU A 6 4.64 -1.43 -3.11
CA LEU A 6 4.15 -1.84 -4.42
C LEU A 6 2.78 -1.17 -4.58
N PHE A 7 2.78 0.00 -5.21
CA PHE A 7 1.57 0.48 -5.84
C PHE A 7 1.22 -0.58 -6.88
N LEU A 8 0.14 -1.30 -6.63
CA LEU A 8 -0.57 -1.97 -7.70
C LEU A 8 -0.76 -0.90 -8.77
N ILE A 9 0.04 -0.98 -9.83
CA ILE A 9 -0.33 -0.38 -11.11
C ILE A 9 -1.62 -1.13 -11.44
N THR A 10 -2.74 -0.49 -11.17
CA THR A 10 -4.03 -0.96 -11.65
C THR A 10 -3.80 -1.22 -13.12
N ILE A 11 -3.95 -2.46 -13.57
CA ILE A 11 -4.10 -2.75 -14.99
C ILE A 11 -5.40 -2.07 -15.34
N ILE A 12 -5.33 -0.78 -15.65
CA ILE A 12 -6.41 -0.04 -16.27
C ILE A 12 -6.62 -0.79 -17.57
N ALA A 13 -7.83 -1.33 -17.77
CA ALA A 13 -8.21 -1.93 -19.04
C ALA A 13 -7.73 -0.99 -20.14
N LEU A 14 -6.98 -1.53 -21.10
CA LEU A 14 -6.33 -0.73 -22.13
C LEU A 14 -7.38 0.17 -22.77
N PRO A 15 -7.28 1.48 -22.67
CA PRO A 15 -8.30 2.36 -23.16
C PRO A 15 -8.36 2.23 -24.68
N ALA A 16 -9.55 2.39 -25.26
CA ALA A 16 -9.81 2.23 -26.70
C ALA A 16 -8.96 3.16 -27.61
N TRP A 17 -8.29 4.16 -27.02
CA TRP A 17 -7.37 5.08 -27.73
C TRP A 17 -5.92 4.53 -27.83
N ALA A 18 -5.56 3.49 -27.10
CA ALA A 18 -4.19 2.98 -27.08
C ALA A 18 -3.93 2.07 -28.29
N GLU A 19 -3.07 2.52 -29.19
CA GLU A 19 -2.63 1.73 -30.34
C GLU A 19 -1.65 0.62 -29.89
N PRO A 20 -1.64 -0.54 -30.59
CA PRO A 20 -0.80 -1.69 -30.20
C PRO A 20 0.68 -1.33 -30.06
N HIS A 21 1.19 -0.45 -30.92
CA HIS A 21 2.58 0.01 -30.85
C HIS A 21 2.86 0.82 -29.59
N PHE A 22 2.01 1.79 -29.27
CA PHE A 22 2.12 2.58 -28.03
C PHE A 22 2.07 1.70 -26.79
N ILE A 23 1.19 0.70 -26.79
CA ILE A 23 1.08 -0.26 -25.67
C ILE A 23 2.40 -1.03 -25.47
N ALA A 24 3.00 -1.51 -26.56
CA ALA A 24 4.26 -2.25 -26.50
C ALA A 24 5.40 -1.37 -25.93
N GLU A 25 5.56 -0.15 -26.44
CA GLU A 25 6.58 0.79 -25.95
C GLU A 25 6.32 1.18 -24.47
N ARG A 26 5.07 1.44 -24.11
CA ARG A 26 4.68 1.69 -22.71
C ARG A 26 5.11 0.56 -21.79
N GLN A 27 4.93 -0.69 -22.20
CA GLN A 27 5.35 -1.88 -21.41
C GLN A 27 6.88 -1.92 -21.21
N GLU A 28 7.67 -1.56 -22.22
CA GLU A 28 9.13 -1.47 -22.06
C GLU A 28 9.54 -0.41 -21.04
N GLY A 29 8.93 0.76 -21.09
CA GLY A 29 9.15 1.81 -20.07
C GLY A 29 8.77 1.35 -18.66
N LEU A 30 7.67 0.61 -18.51
CA LEU A 30 7.24 0.06 -17.22
C LEU A 30 8.22 -1.01 -16.67
N LYS A 31 8.86 -1.80 -17.52
CA LYS A 31 9.93 -2.72 -17.10
C LYS A 31 11.13 -1.97 -16.50
N LEU A 32 11.50 -0.81 -17.05
CA LEU A 32 12.54 0.04 -16.48
C LEU A 32 12.14 0.54 -15.09
N VAL A 33 10.89 0.98 -14.91
CA VAL A 33 10.36 1.39 -13.59
C VAL A 33 10.43 0.23 -12.60
N GLN A 34 9.99 -0.97 -12.98
CA GLN A 34 9.98 -2.16 -12.13
C GLN A 34 11.40 -2.60 -11.73
N SER A 35 12.37 -2.43 -12.61
CA SER A 35 13.78 -2.72 -12.32
C SER A 35 14.50 -1.62 -11.52
N GLY A 36 13.79 -0.57 -11.11
CA GLY A 36 14.36 0.54 -10.35
C GLY A 36 15.20 1.53 -11.16
N LYS A 37 15.23 1.39 -12.48
CA LYS A 37 15.97 2.26 -13.40
C LYS A 37 15.21 3.55 -13.70
N HIS A 38 14.93 4.33 -12.65
CA HIS A 38 14.01 5.46 -12.72
C HIS A 38 14.47 6.57 -13.67
N ALA A 39 15.77 6.87 -13.75
CA ALA A 39 16.29 7.87 -14.67
C ALA A 39 16.13 7.45 -16.14
N GLU A 40 16.43 6.16 -16.46
CA GLU A 40 16.24 5.60 -17.80
C GLU A 40 14.75 5.58 -18.18
N ALA A 41 13.89 5.18 -17.25
CA ALA A 41 12.43 5.17 -17.43
C ALA A 41 11.88 6.56 -17.73
N ALA A 42 12.31 7.58 -16.98
CA ALA A 42 11.91 8.97 -17.21
C ALA A 42 12.28 9.45 -18.62
N ALA A 43 13.53 9.24 -19.04
CA ALA A 43 14.00 9.60 -20.38
C ALA A 43 13.24 8.84 -21.48
N PHE A 44 12.94 7.56 -21.26
CA PHE A 44 12.18 6.74 -22.18
C PHE A 44 10.76 7.29 -22.39
N PHE A 45 10.05 7.54 -21.28
CA PHE A 45 8.68 8.05 -21.35
C PHE A 45 8.58 9.47 -21.91
N VAL A 46 9.59 10.34 -21.70
CA VAL A 46 9.63 11.65 -22.39
C VAL A 46 9.69 11.46 -23.89
N LYS A 47 10.56 10.58 -24.41
CA LYS A 47 10.62 10.29 -25.85
C LYS A 47 9.32 9.71 -26.38
N LEU A 48 8.68 8.80 -25.62
CA LEU A 48 7.38 8.25 -25.99
C LEU A 48 6.30 9.34 -26.06
N ALA A 49 6.32 10.30 -25.15
CA ALA A 49 5.40 11.45 -25.19
C ALA A 49 5.61 12.36 -26.40
N ASP A 50 6.87 12.51 -26.86
CA ASP A 50 7.20 13.32 -28.03
C ASP A 50 6.71 12.70 -29.34
N THR A 51 6.59 11.36 -29.39
CA THR A 51 6.10 10.61 -30.56
C THR A 51 4.60 10.27 -30.48
N ALA A 52 3.95 10.57 -29.36
CA ALA A 52 2.53 10.28 -29.14
C ALA A 52 1.62 11.03 -30.11
N ALA A 53 0.79 10.30 -30.86
CA ALA A 53 -0.12 10.85 -31.85
C ALA A 53 -1.38 11.48 -31.23
N LYS A 54 -1.78 11.03 -30.02
CA LYS A 54 -3.01 11.44 -29.35
C LYS A 54 -2.72 12.13 -28.02
N PRO A 55 -3.54 13.11 -27.61
CA PRO A 55 -3.37 13.79 -26.31
C PRO A 55 -3.36 12.85 -25.13
N GLU A 56 -4.17 11.78 -25.17
CA GLU A 56 -4.29 10.77 -24.11
C GLU A 56 -2.99 9.93 -23.99
N GLN A 57 -2.40 9.56 -25.11
CA GLN A 57 -1.11 8.86 -25.15
C GLN A 57 0.01 9.75 -24.60
N LYS A 58 0.00 11.04 -24.98
CA LYS A 58 0.95 12.02 -24.47
C LYS A 58 0.78 12.23 -22.97
N ALA A 59 -0.46 12.30 -22.48
CA ALA A 59 -0.77 12.43 -21.07
C ALA A 59 -0.26 11.22 -20.27
N ASP A 60 -0.55 10.00 -20.73
CA ASP A 60 -0.08 8.76 -20.08
C ASP A 60 1.46 8.72 -20.02
N ALA A 61 2.13 8.98 -21.13
CA ALA A 61 3.59 8.95 -21.19
C ALA A 61 4.24 10.03 -20.30
N LEU A 62 3.74 11.27 -20.32
CA LEU A 62 4.23 12.34 -19.43
C LEU A 62 3.97 12.03 -17.95
N SER A 63 2.84 11.41 -17.62
CA SER A 63 2.53 10.98 -16.25
C SER A 63 3.56 9.96 -15.75
N HIS A 64 3.86 8.95 -16.56
CA HIS A 64 4.89 7.98 -16.23
C HIS A 64 6.30 8.60 -16.14
N ALA A 65 6.64 9.52 -17.04
CA ALA A 65 7.91 10.27 -16.99
C ALA A 65 8.04 11.07 -15.70
N ALA A 66 7.00 11.80 -15.32
CA ALA A 66 6.97 12.63 -14.12
C ALA A 66 7.11 11.78 -12.86
N LEU A 67 6.37 10.66 -12.76
CA LEU A 67 6.46 9.74 -11.61
C LEU A 67 7.84 9.07 -11.51
N ALA A 68 8.43 8.63 -12.62
CA ALA A 68 9.77 8.08 -12.65
C ALA A 68 10.81 9.14 -12.21
N THR A 69 10.65 10.39 -12.63
CA THR A 69 11.50 11.53 -12.21
C THR A 69 11.37 11.80 -10.71
N ALA A 70 10.15 11.76 -10.16
CA ALA A 70 9.92 11.89 -8.73
C ALA A 70 10.59 10.77 -7.90
N ARG A 71 10.51 9.52 -8.38
CA ARG A 71 11.19 8.37 -7.77
C ARG A 71 12.71 8.48 -7.83
N ASN A 72 13.22 9.18 -8.85
CA ASN A 72 14.64 9.55 -8.95
C ASN A 72 15.01 10.77 -8.06
N LYS A 73 14.13 11.17 -7.13
CA LYS A 73 14.32 12.28 -6.16
C LYS A 73 14.45 13.67 -6.79
N GLN A 74 13.89 13.88 -7.96
CA GLN A 74 13.93 15.14 -8.70
C GLN A 74 12.53 15.78 -8.71
N LEU A 75 12.07 16.25 -7.55
CA LEU A 75 10.69 16.74 -7.35
C LEU A 75 10.33 17.87 -8.32
N GLU A 76 11.17 18.90 -8.42
CA GLU A 76 10.88 20.07 -9.26
C GLU A 76 10.78 19.69 -10.75
N ALA A 77 11.71 18.86 -11.23
CA ALA A 77 11.66 18.37 -12.61
C ALA A 77 10.42 17.51 -12.87
N ALA A 78 10.00 16.71 -11.89
CA ALA A 78 8.78 15.91 -11.97
C ALA A 78 7.52 16.80 -12.09
N LEU A 79 7.42 17.85 -11.31
CA LEU A 79 6.31 18.81 -11.38
C LEU A 79 6.28 19.56 -12.72
N LEU A 80 7.45 19.95 -13.24
CA LEU A 80 7.56 20.57 -14.58
C LEU A 80 7.11 19.63 -15.70
N LEU A 81 7.33 18.32 -15.57
CA LEU A 81 6.80 17.33 -16.52
C LEU A 81 5.28 17.19 -16.38
N ALA A 82 4.76 17.19 -15.16
CA ALA A 82 3.31 17.14 -14.91
C ALA A 82 2.60 18.38 -15.48
N ASP A 83 3.22 19.56 -15.45
CA ASP A 83 2.68 20.79 -16.05
C ASP A 83 2.56 20.71 -17.59
N LYS A 84 3.31 19.82 -18.24
CA LYS A 84 3.24 19.60 -19.70
C LYS A 84 2.15 18.61 -20.12
N ILE A 85 1.47 17.98 -19.17
CA ILE A 85 0.38 17.01 -19.46
C ILE A 85 -0.80 17.79 -20.08
N PRO A 86 -1.24 17.42 -21.29
CA PRO A 86 -2.25 18.19 -22.02
C PRO A 86 -3.65 18.10 -21.42
N LEU A 87 -3.94 17.03 -20.67
CA LEU A 87 -5.22 16.79 -20.04
C LEU A 87 -5.15 17.23 -18.57
N LYS A 88 -5.94 18.25 -18.22
CA LYS A 88 -5.88 18.85 -16.87
C LYS A 88 -6.16 17.87 -15.74
N PRO A 89 -7.19 16.98 -15.81
CA PRO A 89 -7.42 15.98 -14.76
C PRO A 89 -6.22 15.07 -14.55
N ASP A 90 -5.58 14.60 -15.62
CA ASP A 90 -4.38 13.76 -15.56
C ASP A 90 -3.18 14.50 -14.98
N ALA A 91 -3.02 15.79 -15.31
CA ALA A 91 -1.96 16.63 -14.76
C ALA A 91 -2.12 16.81 -13.24
N ASP A 92 -3.31 17.16 -12.79
CA ASP A 92 -3.61 17.37 -11.37
C ASP A 92 -3.48 16.07 -10.59
N PHE A 93 -3.96 14.94 -11.12
CA PHE A 93 -3.77 13.62 -10.54
C PHE A 93 -2.29 13.22 -10.47
N THR A 94 -1.52 13.45 -11.54
CA THR A 94 -0.09 13.15 -11.56
C THR A 94 0.66 13.98 -10.50
N LYS A 95 0.32 15.24 -10.31
CA LYS A 95 0.89 16.07 -9.22
C LYS A 95 0.56 15.50 -7.85
N ALA A 96 -0.70 15.10 -7.63
CA ALA A 96 -1.08 14.46 -6.37
C ALA A 96 -0.28 13.16 -6.12
N GLN A 97 -0.06 12.35 -7.15
CA GLN A 97 0.79 11.16 -7.04
C GLN A 97 2.26 11.50 -6.76
N ILE A 98 2.83 12.53 -7.40
CA ILE A 98 4.18 13.01 -7.12
C ILE A 98 4.32 13.40 -5.64
N TYR A 99 3.37 14.16 -5.10
CA TYR A 99 3.37 14.56 -3.70
C TYR A 99 3.21 13.36 -2.76
N LEU A 100 2.41 12.36 -3.13
CA LEU A 100 2.28 11.11 -2.39
C LEU A 100 3.61 10.33 -2.34
N GLU A 101 4.28 10.16 -3.49
CA GLU A 101 5.57 9.46 -3.60
C GLU A 101 6.69 10.19 -2.82
N THR A 102 6.68 11.51 -2.86
CA THR A 102 7.67 12.36 -2.19
C THR A 102 7.30 12.71 -0.75
N ARG A 103 6.16 12.20 -0.25
CA ARG A 103 5.64 12.43 1.11
C ARG A 103 5.37 13.90 1.44
N LYS A 104 4.97 14.68 0.47
CA LYS A 104 4.56 16.06 0.62
C LYS A 104 3.06 16.12 0.91
N TRP A 105 2.70 15.81 2.18
CA TRP A 105 1.31 15.54 2.57
C TRP A 105 0.39 16.75 2.47
N ALA A 106 0.85 17.94 2.87
CA ALA A 106 0.06 19.16 2.78
C ALA A 106 -0.17 19.58 1.31
N GLU A 107 0.88 19.48 0.50
CA GLU A 107 0.80 19.77 -0.93
C GLU A 107 -0.09 18.74 -1.66
N LEU A 108 -0.08 17.48 -1.21
CA LEU A 108 -1.00 16.45 -1.71
C LEU A 108 -2.46 16.84 -1.45
N LEU A 109 -2.81 17.25 -0.23
CA LEU A 109 -4.18 17.66 0.10
C LEU A 109 -4.60 18.85 -0.75
N THR A 110 -3.76 19.88 -0.84
CA THR A 110 -4.04 21.08 -1.66
C THR A 110 -4.21 20.73 -3.15
N ALA A 111 -3.42 19.79 -3.68
CA ALA A 111 -3.57 19.32 -5.06
C ALA A 111 -4.86 18.53 -5.24
N ALA A 112 -5.20 17.70 -4.28
CA ALA A 112 -6.38 16.84 -4.31
C ALA A 112 -7.69 17.62 -4.09
N GLU A 113 -7.70 18.72 -3.34
CA GLU A 113 -8.86 19.61 -3.18
C GLU A 113 -9.28 20.30 -4.48
N ARG A 114 -8.34 20.51 -5.40
CA ARG A 114 -8.60 21.09 -6.72
C ARG A 114 -9.23 20.12 -7.69
N LEU A 115 -9.25 18.86 -7.32
CA LEU A 115 -9.79 17.79 -8.10
C LEU A 115 -11.30 17.75 -7.80
N ASP A 116 -12.10 18.35 -8.65
CA ASP A 116 -13.55 18.30 -8.61
C ASP A 116 -13.99 16.86 -8.91
N ALA A 117 -14.56 16.17 -7.90
CA ALA A 117 -14.94 14.78 -8.03
C ALA A 117 -15.92 14.52 -9.18
N ASP A 118 -16.74 15.51 -9.54
CA ASP A 118 -17.71 15.40 -10.63
C ASP A 118 -17.08 15.47 -12.03
N SER A 119 -15.83 15.92 -12.13
CA SER A 119 -15.10 16.05 -13.40
C SER A 119 -14.06 14.96 -13.63
N TRP A 120 -13.89 14.02 -12.70
CA TRP A 120 -12.85 13.00 -12.80
C TRP A 120 -13.28 11.78 -13.58
N PRO A 121 -12.35 11.17 -14.35
CA PRO A 121 -12.54 9.81 -14.80
C PRO A 121 -12.73 8.89 -13.58
N ASP A 122 -13.76 8.05 -13.61
CA ASP A 122 -14.08 7.11 -12.50
C ASP A 122 -12.87 6.34 -12.01
N ALA A 123 -11.95 5.99 -12.93
CA ALA A 123 -10.72 5.28 -12.61
C ALA A 123 -9.76 6.05 -11.66
N LEU A 124 -9.87 7.37 -11.57
CA LEU A 124 -9.01 8.21 -10.74
C LEU A 124 -9.61 8.55 -9.38
N ILE A 125 -10.91 8.40 -9.19
CA ILE A 125 -11.60 8.77 -7.95
C ILE A 125 -11.08 7.94 -6.77
N TYR A 126 -11.15 6.61 -6.85
CA TYR A 126 -10.69 5.73 -5.79
C TYR A 126 -9.22 5.99 -5.37
N PRO A 127 -8.23 5.98 -6.29
CA PRO A 127 -6.84 6.16 -5.89
C PRO A 127 -6.56 7.54 -5.29
N THR A 128 -7.28 8.57 -5.70
CA THR A 128 -7.10 9.90 -5.11
C THR A 128 -7.69 10.00 -3.72
N LEU A 129 -8.91 9.51 -3.51
CA LEU A 129 -9.50 9.46 -2.17
C LEU A 129 -8.63 8.66 -1.20
N MET A 130 -8.06 7.55 -1.63
CA MET A 130 -7.11 6.78 -0.82
C MET A 130 -5.79 7.53 -0.54
N ALA A 131 -5.31 8.31 -1.51
CA ALA A 131 -4.14 9.16 -1.30
C ALA A 131 -4.43 10.27 -0.28
N ARG A 132 -5.59 10.93 -0.37
CA ARG A 132 -6.06 11.90 0.62
C ARG A 132 -6.23 11.28 2.00
N ALA A 133 -6.90 10.13 2.08
CA ALA A 133 -7.07 9.40 3.34
C ALA A 133 -5.72 9.12 4.03
N ARG A 134 -4.71 8.76 3.25
CA ARG A 134 -3.37 8.55 3.77
C ARG A 134 -2.71 9.84 4.25
N ALA A 135 -2.84 10.94 3.50
CA ALA A 135 -2.30 12.24 3.89
C ALA A 135 -2.93 12.73 5.19
N HIS A 136 -4.26 12.74 5.29
CA HIS A 136 -4.99 13.06 6.51
C HIS A 136 -4.55 12.19 7.70
N SER A 137 -4.39 10.87 7.47
CA SER A 137 -3.91 9.94 8.50
C SER A 137 -2.51 10.31 9.02
N VAL A 138 -1.58 10.69 8.13
CA VAL A 138 -0.22 11.08 8.53
C VAL A 138 -0.22 12.41 9.27
N LEU A 139 -1.07 13.35 8.88
CA LEU A 139 -1.23 14.65 9.53
C LEU A 139 -2.02 14.59 10.84
N GLY A 140 -2.57 13.41 11.20
CA GLY A 140 -3.34 13.22 12.43
C GLY A 140 -4.82 13.56 12.32
N GLU A 141 -5.29 13.87 11.13
CA GLU A 141 -6.69 14.23 10.82
C GLU A 141 -7.52 12.96 10.59
N LEU A 142 -7.61 12.10 11.63
CA LEU A 142 -8.09 10.72 11.51
C LEU A 142 -9.55 10.62 11.06
N ALA A 143 -10.40 11.59 11.40
CA ALA A 143 -11.80 11.62 10.96
C ALA A 143 -11.92 11.87 9.46
N ALA A 144 -11.15 12.82 8.92
CA ALA A 144 -11.10 13.09 7.49
C ALA A 144 -10.53 11.89 6.72
N ALA A 145 -9.47 11.27 7.26
CA ALA A 145 -8.88 10.06 6.69
C ALA A 145 -9.89 8.90 6.60
N GLU A 146 -10.72 8.70 7.62
CA GLU A 146 -11.77 7.68 7.60
C GLU A 146 -12.88 8.04 6.59
N ALA A 147 -13.31 9.29 6.54
CA ALA A 147 -14.32 9.75 5.59
C ALA A 147 -13.90 9.49 4.14
N ASP A 148 -12.67 9.87 3.78
CA ASP A 148 -12.12 9.64 2.45
C ASP A 148 -11.99 8.13 2.12
N ALA A 149 -11.57 7.30 3.08
CA ALA A 149 -11.47 5.86 2.87
C ALA A 149 -12.85 5.22 2.66
N ARG A 150 -13.88 5.66 3.40
CA ARG A 150 -15.27 5.21 3.21
C ARG A 150 -15.84 5.67 1.89
N GLU A 151 -15.58 6.91 1.48
CA GLU A 151 -15.99 7.42 0.17
C GLU A 151 -15.33 6.64 -0.95
N ALA A 152 -14.01 6.37 -0.86
CA ALA A 152 -13.28 5.58 -1.84
C ALA A 152 -13.92 4.19 -2.08
N MET A 153 -14.44 3.54 -1.04
CA MET A 153 -15.11 2.23 -1.19
C MET A 153 -16.35 2.27 -2.08
N LYS A 154 -17.04 3.41 -2.19
CA LYS A 154 -18.21 3.57 -3.06
C LYS A 154 -17.82 3.59 -4.56
N HIS A 155 -16.56 3.93 -4.85
CA HIS A 155 -16.04 4.08 -6.21
C HIS A 155 -15.19 2.89 -6.66
N THR A 156 -15.37 1.73 -6.04
CA THR A 156 -14.67 0.51 -6.46
C THR A 156 -15.50 -0.75 -6.21
N ILE A 157 -15.50 -1.66 -7.18
CA ILE A 157 -16.02 -3.02 -7.05
C ILE A 157 -14.92 -4.03 -6.67
N SER A 158 -13.68 -3.61 -6.69
CA SER A 158 -12.54 -4.46 -6.36
C SER A 158 -12.49 -4.75 -4.86
N LEU A 159 -12.62 -6.03 -4.50
CA LEU A 159 -12.49 -6.48 -3.10
C LEU A 159 -11.12 -6.13 -2.49
N ASN A 160 -10.06 -6.15 -3.31
CA ASN A 160 -8.72 -5.74 -2.85
C ASN A 160 -8.67 -4.24 -2.50
N ASN A 161 -9.32 -3.40 -3.29
CA ASN A 161 -9.42 -1.97 -3.03
C ASN A 161 -10.25 -1.70 -1.78
N GLN A 162 -11.40 -2.36 -1.62
CA GLN A 162 -12.22 -2.27 -0.42
C GLN A 162 -11.44 -2.72 0.82
N ALA A 163 -10.69 -3.84 0.74
CA ALA A 163 -9.84 -4.29 1.83
C ALA A 163 -8.73 -3.28 2.17
N ALA A 164 -8.16 -2.59 1.17
CA ALA A 164 -7.16 -1.55 1.40
C ALA A 164 -7.76 -0.32 2.13
N ALA A 165 -8.99 0.07 1.81
CA ALA A 165 -9.69 1.14 2.50
C ALA A 165 -10.02 0.74 3.96
N TRP A 166 -10.51 -0.46 4.18
CA TRP A 166 -10.72 -0.99 5.55
C TRP A 166 -9.41 -1.06 6.34
N HIS A 167 -8.30 -1.44 5.71
CA HIS A 167 -6.99 -1.41 6.35
C HIS A 167 -6.61 0.01 6.81
N GLN A 168 -6.85 1.02 5.99
CA GLN A 168 -6.60 2.42 6.37
C GLN A 168 -7.46 2.83 7.58
N ILE A 169 -8.74 2.44 7.61
CA ILE A 169 -9.66 2.70 8.74
C ILE A 169 -9.14 2.01 10.01
N ALA A 170 -8.73 0.74 9.92
CA ALA A 170 -8.18 0.00 11.05
C ALA A 170 -6.93 0.67 11.62
N GLN A 171 -6.00 1.08 10.77
CA GLN A 171 -4.79 1.79 11.19
C GLN A 171 -5.09 3.13 11.85
N ASN A 172 -6.06 3.89 11.33
CA ASN A 172 -6.48 5.16 11.92
C ASN A 172 -7.08 4.95 13.32
N ALA A 173 -7.94 3.96 13.47
CA ALA A 173 -8.55 3.60 14.74
C ALA A 173 -7.50 3.18 15.79
N GLN A 174 -6.49 2.40 15.40
CA GLN A 174 -5.37 2.04 16.28
C GLN A 174 -4.52 3.25 16.67
N ARG A 175 -4.22 4.15 15.73
CA ARG A 175 -3.45 5.38 16.02
C ARG A 175 -4.15 6.31 16.98
N SER A 176 -5.47 6.38 16.93
CA SER A 176 -6.23 7.18 17.87
C SER A 176 -6.06 6.72 19.32
N GLY A 177 -5.69 5.46 19.54
CA GLY A 177 -5.60 4.81 20.84
C GLY A 177 -6.94 4.65 21.57
N LYS A 178 -8.01 5.24 21.03
CA LYS A 178 -9.31 5.37 21.69
C LYS A 178 -10.38 4.41 21.15
N ASP A 179 -10.17 3.83 19.98
CA ASP A 179 -11.22 3.07 19.29
C ASP A 179 -10.72 1.71 18.78
N GLN A 180 -10.27 0.89 19.73
CA GLN A 180 -9.79 -0.46 19.44
C GLN A 180 -10.92 -1.36 18.88
N ALA A 181 -12.17 -1.11 19.29
CA ALA A 181 -13.33 -1.84 18.78
C ALA A 181 -13.50 -1.61 17.27
N LYS A 182 -13.41 -0.36 16.81
CA LYS A 182 -13.47 -0.01 15.38
C LYS A 182 -12.31 -0.65 14.60
N ALA A 183 -11.11 -0.69 15.17
CA ALA A 183 -9.98 -1.35 14.52
C ALA A 183 -10.25 -2.85 14.32
N LEU A 184 -10.78 -3.55 15.34
CA LEU A 184 -11.16 -4.95 15.24
C LEU A 184 -12.27 -5.19 14.21
N GLU A 185 -13.28 -4.32 14.16
CA GLU A 185 -14.35 -4.37 13.15
C GLU A 185 -13.77 -4.20 11.73
N ALA A 186 -12.92 -3.23 11.53
CA ALA A 186 -12.32 -2.98 10.22
C ALA A 186 -11.45 -4.16 9.73
N TYR A 187 -10.69 -4.81 10.63
CA TYR A 187 -9.98 -6.03 10.28
C TYR A 187 -10.94 -7.21 10.01
N ALA A 188 -12.07 -7.31 10.73
CA ALA A 188 -13.07 -8.32 10.46
C ALA A 188 -13.69 -8.16 9.06
N GLU A 189 -13.96 -6.91 8.64
CA GLU A 189 -14.43 -6.63 7.28
C GLU A 189 -13.39 -6.99 6.22
N MET A 190 -12.10 -6.71 6.45
CA MET A 190 -11.04 -7.18 5.54
C MET A 190 -11.04 -8.69 5.38
N ILE A 191 -11.17 -9.43 6.47
CA ILE A 191 -11.19 -10.91 6.46
C ILE A 191 -12.43 -11.41 5.73
N ARG A 192 -13.59 -10.79 5.96
CA ARG A 192 -14.85 -11.14 5.29
C ARG A 192 -14.77 -10.94 3.76
N LEU A 193 -14.10 -9.90 3.31
CA LEU A 193 -13.95 -9.57 1.89
C LEU A 193 -12.95 -10.49 1.16
N GLN A 194 -12.01 -11.09 1.87
CA GLN A 194 -10.89 -11.81 1.28
C GLN A 194 -10.86 -13.27 1.75
N SER A 195 -11.13 -14.19 0.86
CA SER A 195 -11.03 -15.63 1.14
C SER A 195 -9.59 -16.15 1.11
N SER A 196 -8.66 -15.42 0.52
CA SER A 196 -7.24 -15.79 0.42
C SER A 196 -6.37 -14.62 -0.03
N GLY A 197 -5.04 -14.75 0.11
CA GLY A 197 -4.07 -13.79 -0.41
C GLY A 197 -3.56 -12.80 0.62
N GLY A 198 -2.65 -11.91 0.20
CA GLY A 198 -1.89 -11.03 1.09
C GLY A 198 -2.72 -10.09 1.97
N SER A 199 -3.90 -9.68 1.51
CA SER A 199 -4.80 -8.85 2.33
C SER A 199 -5.41 -9.61 3.48
N LEU A 200 -5.83 -10.88 3.27
CA LEU A 200 -6.31 -11.77 4.33
C LEU A 200 -5.22 -12.04 5.36
N GLN A 201 -4.04 -12.45 4.90
CA GLN A 201 -2.90 -12.77 5.76
C GLN A 201 -2.50 -11.56 6.62
N ARG A 202 -2.49 -10.37 6.04
CA ARG A 202 -2.24 -9.12 6.77
C ARG A 202 -3.31 -8.84 7.81
N ALA A 203 -4.60 -8.94 7.44
CA ALA A 203 -5.70 -8.68 8.35
C ALA A 203 -5.66 -9.61 9.56
N LEU A 204 -5.43 -10.92 9.34
CA LEU A 204 -5.31 -11.91 10.40
C LEU A 204 -4.12 -11.61 11.33
N SER A 205 -2.96 -11.33 10.78
CA SER A 205 -1.76 -11.01 11.57
C SER A 205 -1.93 -9.73 12.40
N GLU A 206 -2.47 -8.65 11.80
CA GLU A 206 -2.65 -7.38 12.50
C GLU A 206 -3.78 -7.44 13.53
N ARG A 207 -4.88 -8.17 13.23
CA ARG A 207 -5.96 -8.37 14.21
C ARG A 207 -5.50 -9.24 15.39
N ALA A 208 -4.74 -10.29 15.14
CA ALA A 208 -4.18 -11.12 16.19
C ALA A 208 -3.30 -10.31 17.15
N ARG A 209 -2.44 -9.47 16.62
CA ARG A 209 -1.59 -8.58 17.43
C ARG A 209 -2.43 -7.61 18.28
N LEU A 210 -3.48 -7.01 17.69
CA LEU A 210 -4.38 -6.13 18.42
C LEU A 210 -5.15 -6.87 19.51
N LEU A 211 -5.67 -8.07 19.21
CA LEU A 211 -6.37 -8.92 20.18
C LEU A 211 -5.44 -9.29 21.35
N SER A 212 -4.19 -9.66 21.05
CA SER A 212 -3.19 -9.95 22.09
C SER A 212 -2.95 -8.76 23.02
N SER A 213 -2.76 -7.58 22.46
CA SER A 213 -2.56 -6.35 23.24
C SER A 213 -3.77 -5.98 24.13
N LEU A 214 -4.95 -6.50 23.79
CA LEU A 214 -6.19 -6.35 24.56
C LEU A 214 -6.44 -7.50 25.55
N GLY A 215 -5.47 -8.42 25.71
CA GLY A 215 -5.59 -9.59 26.58
C GLY A 215 -6.51 -10.69 26.03
N LYS A 216 -6.97 -10.58 24.78
CA LYS A 216 -7.85 -11.56 24.12
C LYS A 216 -7.03 -12.64 23.41
N HIS A 217 -6.17 -13.33 24.17
CA HIS A 217 -5.15 -14.21 23.63
C HIS A 217 -5.71 -15.41 22.86
N ASP A 218 -6.81 -16.02 23.32
CA ASP A 218 -7.43 -17.17 22.62
C ASP A 218 -7.93 -16.75 21.23
N ALA A 219 -8.55 -15.58 21.12
CA ALA A 219 -8.98 -15.05 19.83
C ALA A 219 -7.78 -14.70 18.92
N ALA A 220 -6.69 -14.17 19.49
CA ALA A 220 -5.45 -13.93 18.75
C ALA A 220 -4.86 -15.24 18.21
N LEU A 221 -4.80 -16.29 19.02
CA LEU A 221 -4.32 -17.60 18.58
C LEU A 221 -5.22 -18.24 17.51
N ALA A 222 -6.53 -18.01 17.57
CA ALA A 222 -7.46 -18.48 16.54
C ALA A 222 -7.18 -17.79 15.18
N ASP A 223 -6.94 -16.48 15.18
CA ASP A 223 -6.54 -15.75 13.96
C ASP A 223 -5.20 -16.24 13.40
N LEU A 224 -4.23 -16.53 14.28
CA LEU A 224 -2.94 -17.06 13.84
C LEU A 224 -3.05 -18.49 13.29
N ALA A 225 -3.93 -19.32 13.84
CA ALA A 225 -4.21 -20.65 13.30
C ALA A 225 -4.85 -20.58 11.90
N GLU A 226 -5.67 -19.56 11.65
CA GLU A 226 -6.22 -19.31 10.32
C GLU A 226 -5.16 -18.73 9.38
N LEU A 227 -4.27 -17.86 9.87
CA LEU A 227 -3.12 -17.36 9.10
C LEU A 227 -2.22 -18.52 8.65
N ASP A 228 -1.89 -19.47 9.52
CA ASP A 228 -1.06 -20.64 9.18
C ASP A 228 -1.61 -21.42 7.99
N LYS A 229 -2.93 -21.67 7.97
CA LYS A 229 -3.59 -22.35 6.85
C LYS A 229 -3.45 -21.58 5.53
N ASN A 230 -3.27 -20.26 5.62
CA ASN A 230 -3.24 -19.37 4.48
C ASN A 230 -1.84 -18.89 4.09
N THR A 231 -0.76 -19.32 4.75
CA THR A 231 0.62 -18.91 4.42
C THR A 231 1.08 -19.37 3.05
N ARG A 232 0.50 -20.46 2.52
CA ARG A 232 0.85 -21.06 1.23
C ARG A 232 2.36 -21.35 1.09
N ASN A 233 3.02 -21.64 2.21
CA ASN A 233 4.47 -21.81 2.30
C ASN A 233 5.29 -20.58 1.84
N ASP A 234 4.67 -19.40 1.76
CA ASP A 234 5.41 -18.16 1.52
C ASP A 234 6.28 -17.84 2.74
N PRO A 235 7.62 -17.80 2.60
CA PRO A 235 8.53 -17.59 3.72
C PRO A 235 8.27 -16.30 4.50
N TYR A 236 7.75 -15.27 3.83
CA TYR A 236 7.36 -14.02 4.50
C TYR A 236 6.23 -14.26 5.49
N TRP A 237 5.16 -14.95 5.06
CA TRP A 237 3.98 -15.16 5.89
C TRP A 237 4.21 -16.24 6.95
N VAL A 238 4.96 -17.28 6.63
CA VAL A 238 5.36 -18.31 7.62
C VAL A 238 6.18 -17.66 8.75
N CYS A 239 7.18 -16.86 8.41
CA CYS A 239 7.98 -16.17 9.42
C CYS A 239 7.13 -15.18 10.23
N THR A 240 6.23 -14.43 9.57
CA THR A 240 5.32 -13.48 10.23
C THR A 240 4.37 -14.18 11.21
N ALA A 241 3.79 -15.32 10.84
CA ALA A 241 2.92 -16.10 11.70
C ALA A 241 3.67 -16.58 12.95
N LEU A 242 4.83 -17.20 12.78
CA LEU A 242 5.67 -17.68 13.89
C LEU A 242 6.11 -16.55 14.83
N MET A 243 6.47 -15.39 14.28
CA MET A 243 6.76 -14.21 15.10
C MET A 243 5.55 -13.76 15.89
N SER A 244 4.37 -13.74 15.27
CA SER A 244 3.13 -13.33 15.93
C SER A 244 2.71 -14.31 17.04
N TYR A 245 2.89 -15.61 16.84
CA TYR A 245 2.72 -16.59 17.92
C TYR A 245 3.67 -16.31 19.09
N GLY A 246 4.94 -16.04 18.79
CA GLY A 246 5.91 -15.68 19.81
C GLY A 246 5.51 -14.45 20.62
N ASP A 247 5.01 -13.41 19.94
CA ASP A 247 4.52 -12.21 20.60
C ASP A 247 3.29 -12.50 21.48
N VAL A 248 2.31 -13.27 21.00
CA VAL A 248 1.12 -13.66 21.78
C VAL A 248 1.51 -14.48 23.02
N TYR A 249 2.37 -15.49 22.86
CA TYR A 249 2.82 -16.29 24.02
C TYR A 249 3.63 -15.45 25.02
N ARG A 250 4.42 -14.49 24.55
CA ARG A 250 5.11 -13.55 25.44
C ARG A 250 4.11 -12.71 26.23
N ASP A 251 3.08 -12.17 25.60
CA ASP A 251 2.03 -11.38 26.25
C ASP A 251 1.23 -12.21 27.25
N MET A 252 1.07 -13.52 27.02
CA MET A 252 0.51 -14.51 27.98
C MET A 252 1.45 -14.83 29.14
N GLY A 253 2.72 -14.41 29.09
CA GLY A 253 3.75 -14.77 30.07
C GLY A 253 4.38 -16.15 29.83
N ASP A 254 4.02 -16.85 28.76
CA ASP A 254 4.61 -18.15 28.40
C ASP A 254 5.93 -17.97 27.64
N LYS A 255 6.97 -17.71 28.40
CA LYS A 255 8.32 -17.47 27.87
C LYS A 255 8.87 -18.67 27.08
N ALA A 256 8.47 -19.89 27.44
CA ALA A 256 8.98 -21.10 26.78
C ALA A 256 8.43 -21.21 25.35
N ARG A 257 7.10 -21.13 25.18
CA ARG A 257 6.47 -21.17 23.86
C ARG A 257 6.84 -19.93 23.04
N ALA A 258 6.95 -18.76 23.65
CA ALA A 258 7.38 -17.56 22.97
C ALA A 258 8.78 -17.73 22.34
N ARG A 259 9.77 -18.19 23.14
CA ARG A 259 11.12 -18.47 22.64
C ARG A 259 11.11 -19.49 21.52
N GLN A 260 10.41 -20.62 21.72
CA GLN A 260 10.30 -21.66 20.70
C GLN A 260 9.79 -21.11 19.36
N SER A 261 8.74 -20.30 19.40
CA SER A 261 8.16 -19.68 18.20
C SER A 261 9.15 -18.75 17.48
N PHE A 262 9.87 -17.91 18.22
CA PHE A 262 10.89 -17.05 17.64
C PHE A 262 12.09 -17.83 17.07
N GLU A 263 12.52 -18.93 17.74
CA GLU A 263 13.57 -19.80 17.22
C GLU A 263 13.17 -20.52 15.93
N GLN A 264 11.90 -20.91 15.81
CA GLN A 264 11.35 -21.45 14.57
C GLN A 264 11.31 -20.38 13.48
N ALA A 265 10.85 -19.17 13.79
CA ALA A 265 10.84 -18.05 12.84
C ALA A 265 12.25 -17.74 12.30
N ALA A 266 13.28 -17.80 13.16
CA ALA A 266 14.68 -17.59 12.77
C ALA A 266 15.21 -18.63 11.77
N LYS A 267 14.58 -19.80 11.69
CA LYS A 267 14.98 -20.92 10.85
C LYS A 267 14.18 -21.03 9.55
N VAL A 268 13.24 -20.11 9.28
CA VAL A 268 12.40 -20.16 8.07
C VAL A 268 13.27 -19.92 6.84
N PRO A 269 13.41 -20.91 5.93
CA PRO A 269 14.22 -20.77 4.74
C PRO A 269 13.65 -19.71 3.80
N GLY A 270 14.49 -18.81 3.31
CA GLY A 270 14.05 -17.75 2.39
C GLY A 270 13.27 -16.60 3.03
N ALA A 271 13.14 -16.57 4.36
CA ALA A 271 12.54 -15.42 5.04
C ALA A 271 13.34 -14.14 4.77
N PRO A 272 12.66 -13.00 4.56
CA PRO A 272 13.34 -11.72 4.33
C PRO A 272 14.26 -11.33 5.50
N ALA A 273 15.45 -10.81 5.18
CA ALA A 273 16.44 -10.42 6.19
C ALA A 273 15.87 -9.46 7.25
N ILE A 274 14.98 -8.55 6.85
CA ILE A 274 14.33 -7.62 7.78
C ILE A 274 13.48 -8.33 8.85
N LEU A 275 12.80 -9.42 8.50
CA LEU A 275 12.04 -10.22 9.47
C LEU A 275 12.99 -11.00 10.38
N LEU A 276 14.05 -11.59 9.81
CA LEU A 276 15.04 -12.33 10.59
C LEU A 276 15.77 -11.43 11.60
N ASP A 277 16.05 -10.18 11.25
CA ASP A 277 16.65 -9.21 12.16
C ASP A 277 15.69 -8.83 13.29
N GLU A 278 14.39 -8.71 12.99
CA GLU A 278 13.37 -8.46 14.00
C GLU A 278 13.17 -9.68 14.93
N VAL A 279 13.25 -10.89 14.41
CA VAL A 279 13.24 -12.13 15.22
C VAL A 279 14.44 -12.17 16.17
N LYS A 280 15.66 -11.85 15.69
CA LYS A 280 16.87 -11.80 16.54
C LYS A 280 16.72 -10.81 17.68
N LYS A 281 16.13 -9.64 17.41
CA LYS A 281 15.84 -8.61 18.41
C LYS A 281 14.92 -9.16 19.50
N ARG A 282 13.79 -9.79 19.12
CA ARG A 282 12.86 -10.41 20.09
C ARG A 282 13.52 -11.49 20.93
N LEU A 283 14.34 -12.35 20.33
CA LEU A 283 15.11 -13.35 21.04
C LEU A 283 16.11 -12.74 22.04
N ALA A 284 16.75 -11.63 21.66
CA ALA A 284 17.67 -10.94 22.54
C ALA A 284 16.97 -10.29 23.75
N GLU A 285 15.76 -9.77 23.58
CA GLU A 285 14.91 -9.22 24.65
C GLU A 285 14.45 -10.29 25.65
N MET A 286 14.47 -11.57 25.26
CA MET A 286 14.08 -12.72 26.09
C MET A 286 15.24 -13.35 26.85
N LYS A 287 16.44 -12.78 26.82
CA LYS A 287 17.54 -13.26 27.67
C LYS A 287 17.21 -12.98 29.14
N PRO A 288 17.57 -13.90 30.04
CA PRO A 288 17.26 -13.81 31.46
C PRO A 288 17.92 -12.58 32.10
#